data_6dc8f30f4538b3658c6e1a5a65a64219
#
_entry.id   6dc8f30f4538b3658c6e1a5a65a64219
#
_cell.length_a   1.000
_cell.length_b   1.000
_cell.length_c   1.000
_cell.angle_alpha   90.00
_cell.angle_beta   90.00
_cell.angle_gamma   90.00
#
_symmetry.space_group_name_H-M   'P 1'
#
loop_
_entity.id
_entity.type
_entity.pdbx_description
1 polymer ?
#
loop_
_entity_poly.entity_id
_entity_poly.type
_entity_poly.pdbx_seq_one_letter_code
_entity_poly.pdbx_strand_id
1 'polypeptide(L)'
;RTAQMSSRIVTGSRSSCEVLVRFLVYTYYHSGHISMHHQRVTLFWKKHKTEQFPQWRYAVIHISNGMEVDERDTIYPTHFDEFERKHLLNHFETLQKEMDANRLVVRGTDSSTYYIRHEDILYVCGGKGKFCDIYTQNGTIRVRLLIEQIRKMLPEQFYRPHRSYLVNVLKIQNLSRYEIQMQDGTVIPVPPKKYAQVSEDIETLMADSIQNSPVKPIEQPGT
;
A
#
# COMPACT_ATOMS: atom_id res chain seq x y z
N ARG A 1 2.33 10.22 14.96
CA ARG A 1 1.61 9.31 14.04
C ARG A 1 1.97 7.88 14.36
N THR A 2 1.07 6.94 14.12
CA THR A 2 1.28 5.50 14.31
C THR A 2 1.29 4.80 12.95
N ALA A 3 2.13 3.78 12.82
CA ALA A 3 2.21 2.94 11.63
C ALA A 3 2.49 1.48 12.01
N GLN A 4 2.38 0.55 11.07
CA GLN A 4 2.67 -0.87 11.24
C GLN A 4 1.99 -1.49 12.47
N MET A 5 0.70 -1.19 12.64
CA MET A 5 -0.06 -1.71 13.78
C MET A 5 -0.42 -3.18 13.56
N SER A 6 -0.12 -4.00 14.56
CA SER A 6 -0.54 -5.39 14.62
C SER A 6 -1.15 -5.68 15.98
N SER A 7 -2.11 -6.59 16.03
CA SER A 7 -2.72 -7.03 17.29
C SER A 7 -2.88 -8.55 17.30
N ARG A 8 -2.80 -9.15 18.50
CA ARG A 8 -3.12 -10.55 18.70
C ARG A 8 -3.76 -10.76 20.07
N ILE A 9 -4.68 -11.69 20.15
CA ILE A 9 -5.19 -12.17 21.43
C ILE A 9 -4.13 -13.11 22.02
N VAL A 10 -3.70 -12.80 23.24
CA VAL A 10 -2.72 -13.61 23.99
C VAL A 10 -3.42 -14.70 24.78
N THR A 11 -4.43 -14.29 25.55
CA THR A 11 -5.29 -15.20 26.29
C THR A 11 -6.73 -14.72 26.22
N GLY A 12 -7.69 -15.64 26.24
CA GLY A 12 -9.10 -15.30 26.24
C GLY A 12 -9.95 -16.34 26.96
N SER A 13 -10.98 -15.86 27.64
CA SER A 13 -12.02 -16.65 28.27
C SER A 13 -13.40 -16.07 27.96
N ARG A 14 -14.47 -16.70 28.47
CA ARG A 14 -15.83 -16.15 28.33
C ARG A 14 -16.03 -14.78 29.01
N SER A 15 -15.16 -14.41 29.94
CA SER A 15 -15.31 -13.21 30.80
C SER A 15 -14.10 -12.27 30.78
N SER A 16 -12.98 -12.66 30.19
CA SER A 16 -11.77 -11.85 30.12
C SER A 16 -11.00 -12.13 28.84
N CYS A 17 -10.28 -11.13 28.37
CA CYS A 17 -9.45 -11.23 27.19
C CYS A 17 -8.22 -10.33 27.35
N GLU A 18 -7.07 -10.86 27.01
CA GLU A 18 -5.82 -10.10 26.93
C GLU A 18 -5.41 -9.94 25.48
N VAL A 19 -5.25 -8.70 25.04
CA VAL A 19 -4.87 -8.34 23.68
C VAL A 19 -3.53 -7.61 23.71
N LEU A 20 -2.58 -8.10 22.93
CA LEU A 20 -1.31 -7.45 22.71
C LEU A 20 -1.37 -6.67 21.41
N VAL A 21 -1.14 -5.37 21.48
CA VAL A 21 -1.03 -4.48 20.32
C VAL A 21 0.41 -4.01 20.20
N ARG A 22 0.95 -4.04 19.00
CA ARG A 22 2.28 -3.49 18.66
C ARG A 22 2.12 -2.50 17.54
N PHE A 23 2.80 -1.37 17.64
CA PHE A 23 2.79 -0.36 16.61
C PHE A 23 4.05 0.51 16.67
N LEU A 24 4.36 1.16 15.58
CA LEU A 24 5.44 2.10 15.46
C LEU A 24 4.90 3.51 15.70
N VAL A 25 5.56 4.27 16.60
CA VAL A 25 5.21 5.66 16.91
C VAL A 25 6.26 6.58 16.34
N TYR A 26 5.82 7.56 15.55
CA TYR A 26 6.63 8.68 15.10
C TYR A 26 6.27 9.92 15.92
N THR A 27 7.23 10.49 16.64
CA THR A 27 7.09 11.73 17.36
C THR A 27 7.85 12.82 16.63
N TYR A 28 7.13 13.88 16.24
CA TYR A 28 7.68 15.03 15.56
C TYR A 28 7.86 16.16 16.58
N TYR A 29 9.08 16.60 16.78
CA TYR A 29 9.40 17.70 17.67
C TYR A 29 9.42 19.02 16.92
N HIS A 30 9.15 20.12 17.60
CA HIS A 30 9.20 21.48 17.01
C HIS A 30 10.60 21.87 16.52
N SER A 31 11.64 21.23 17.05
CA SER A 31 13.04 21.35 16.61
C SER A 31 13.32 20.73 15.23
N GLY A 32 12.33 20.08 14.61
CA GLY A 32 12.51 19.29 13.38
C GLY A 32 13.06 17.89 13.63
N HIS A 33 13.35 17.53 14.87
CA HIS A 33 13.74 16.16 15.23
C HIS A 33 12.54 15.22 15.12
N ILE A 34 12.77 14.00 14.64
CA ILE A 34 11.77 12.93 14.56
C ILE A 34 12.32 11.75 15.34
N SER A 35 11.61 11.32 16.37
CA SER A 35 11.92 10.06 17.03
C SER A 35 10.95 8.96 16.61
N MET A 36 11.44 7.72 16.60
CA MET A 36 10.68 6.55 16.20
C MET A 36 10.93 5.43 17.22
N HIS A 37 9.84 4.88 17.77
CA HIS A 37 9.97 3.75 18.69
C HIS A 37 8.86 2.73 18.49
N HIS A 38 9.19 1.47 18.72
CA HIS A 38 8.21 0.40 18.81
C HIS A 38 7.49 0.49 20.15
N GLN A 39 6.19 0.68 20.09
CA GLN A 39 5.34 0.63 21.29
C GLN A 39 4.60 -0.70 21.36
N ARG A 40 4.53 -1.22 22.57
CA ARG A 40 3.73 -2.41 22.90
C ARG A 40 2.69 -2.01 23.93
N VAL A 41 1.43 -2.30 23.63
CA VAL A 41 0.31 -2.08 24.54
C VAL A 41 -0.35 -3.42 24.84
N THR A 42 -0.43 -3.75 26.10
CA THR A 42 -1.22 -4.90 26.57
C THR A 42 -2.52 -4.39 27.14
N LEU A 43 -3.63 -4.83 26.57
CA LEU A 43 -4.98 -4.45 26.96
C LEU A 43 -5.64 -5.64 27.64
N PHE A 44 -6.00 -5.47 28.90
CA PHE A 44 -6.77 -6.45 29.63
C PHE A 44 -8.23 -6.04 29.66
N TRP A 45 -9.08 -6.84 29.02
CA TRP A 45 -10.51 -6.62 28.98
C TRP A 45 -11.24 -7.55 29.93
N LYS A 46 -12.26 -7.03 30.59
CA LYS A 46 -13.15 -7.81 31.46
C LYS A 46 -14.61 -7.53 31.08
N LYS A 47 -15.39 -8.61 31.05
CA LYS A 47 -16.82 -8.54 30.79
C LYS A 47 -17.57 -8.19 32.07
N HIS A 48 -18.25 -7.05 32.05
CA HIS A 48 -19.14 -6.65 33.13
C HIS A 48 -20.57 -7.05 32.78
N LYS A 49 -21.24 -7.70 33.71
CA LYS A 49 -22.68 -7.96 33.63
C LYS A 49 -23.41 -6.67 34.00
N THR A 50 -24.07 -6.01 33.03
CA THR A 50 -25.07 -4.98 33.27
C THR A 50 -26.45 -5.58 33.04
N GLU A 51 -27.48 -4.97 33.61
CA GLU A 51 -28.86 -5.53 33.60
C GLU A 51 -29.43 -5.74 32.21
N GLN A 52 -28.94 -5.05 31.21
CA GLN A 52 -29.47 -5.15 29.85
C GLN A 52 -28.54 -5.84 28.84
N PHE A 53 -27.22 -5.59 28.86
CA PHE A 53 -26.27 -6.24 27.95
C PHE A 53 -24.87 -6.37 28.58
N PRO A 54 -24.15 -7.46 28.33
CA PRO A 54 -22.77 -7.62 28.80
C PRO A 54 -21.85 -6.65 28.02
N GLN A 55 -21.18 -5.78 28.77
CA GLN A 55 -20.21 -4.82 28.21
C GLN A 55 -18.78 -5.24 28.52
N TRP A 56 -17.92 -5.16 27.51
CA TRP A 56 -16.48 -5.31 27.69
C TRP A 56 -15.86 -3.97 28.10
N ARG A 57 -15.10 -3.95 29.18
CA ARG A 57 -14.38 -2.77 29.66
C ARG A 57 -12.92 -3.08 29.88
N TYR A 58 -12.08 -2.07 29.74
CA TYR A 58 -10.68 -2.17 30.13
C TYR A 58 -10.57 -2.38 31.63
N ALA A 59 -9.84 -3.42 32.04
CA ALA A 59 -9.48 -3.63 33.42
C ALA A 59 -8.08 -3.08 33.69
N VAL A 60 -7.13 -3.29 32.75
CA VAL A 60 -5.75 -2.82 32.85
C VAL A 60 -5.26 -2.47 31.45
N ILE A 61 -4.50 -1.40 31.35
CA ILE A 61 -3.73 -1.01 30.15
C ILE A 61 -2.28 -0.90 30.59
N HIS A 62 -1.41 -1.68 29.98
CA HIS A 62 0.03 -1.59 30.19
C HIS A 62 0.69 -1.15 28.89
N ILE A 63 1.45 -0.06 28.91
CA ILE A 63 2.19 0.46 27.77
C ILE A 63 3.67 0.31 28.07
N SER A 64 4.39 -0.35 27.18
CA SER A 64 5.84 -0.47 27.25
C SER A 64 6.48 -0.03 25.93
N ASN A 65 7.55 0.73 26.04
CA ASN A 65 8.41 1.05 24.91
C ASN A 65 9.49 -0.04 24.86
N GLY A 66 9.48 -0.84 23.79
CA GLY A 66 10.59 -1.74 23.52
C GLY A 66 11.75 -0.91 23.02
N MET A 67 12.80 -0.79 23.80
CA MET A 67 14.08 -0.27 23.33
C MET A 67 14.93 -1.47 22.91
N GLU A 68 15.49 -1.42 21.71
CA GLU A 68 16.57 -2.33 21.36
C GLU A 68 17.84 -1.79 22.03
N VAL A 69 18.53 -2.65 22.75
CA VAL A 69 19.75 -2.27 23.45
C VAL A 69 20.91 -2.47 22.49
N ASP A 70 21.75 -1.45 22.31
CA ASP A 70 22.99 -1.56 21.56
C ASP A 70 23.94 -2.56 22.28
N GLU A 71 24.60 -3.44 21.54
CA GLU A 71 25.54 -4.43 22.12
C GLU A 71 26.66 -3.81 22.95
N ARG A 72 26.93 -2.50 22.74
CA ARG A 72 27.91 -1.71 23.50
C ARG A 72 27.38 -1.25 24.88
N ASP A 73 26.06 -1.31 25.07
CA ASP A 73 25.43 -0.87 26.30
C ASP A 73 25.29 -2.04 27.28
N THR A 74 25.98 -1.96 28.41
CA THR A 74 26.04 -3.06 29.41
C THR A 74 24.95 -2.96 30.49
N ILE A 75 24.51 -1.74 30.85
CA ILE A 75 23.56 -1.51 31.95
C ILE A 75 22.43 -0.59 31.54
N TYR A 76 22.73 0.48 30.82
CA TYR A 76 21.77 1.48 30.32
C TYR A 76 22.08 1.82 28.87
N PRO A 77 21.06 2.02 28.01
CA PRO A 77 21.29 2.42 26.62
C PRO A 77 21.86 3.84 26.57
N THR A 78 23.18 3.93 26.39
CA THR A 78 23.91 5.21 26.26
C THR A 78 24.03 5.65 24.80
N HIS A 79 23.82 4.69 23.85
CA HIS A 79 23.93 4.94 22.39
C HIS A 79 22.55 4.98 21.72
N PHE A 80 21.53 5.32 22.47
CA PHE A 80 20.13 5.32 22.03
C PHE A 80 19.90 6.22 20.80
N ASP A 81 20.43 7.43 20.81
CA ASP A 81 20.24 8.39 19.72
C ASP A 81 20.91 7.92 18.40
N GLU A 82 22.06 7.25 18.51
CA GLU A 82 22.78 6.73 17.34
C GLU A 82 22.04 5.56 16.71
N PHE A 83 21.47 4.68 17.54
CA PHE A 83 20.67 3.55 17.10
C PHE A 83 19.35 4.01 16.46
N GLU A 84 18.62 4.91 17.11
CA GLU A 84 17.40 5.50 16.54
C GLU A 84 17.68 6.17 15.19
N ARG A 85 18.77 6.95 15.10
CA ARG A 85 19.18 7.63 13.88
C ARG A 85 19.48 6.65 12.75
N LYS A 86 20.18 5.54 13.04
CA LYS A 86 20.49 4.51 12.05
C LYS A 86 19.24 3.81 11.53
N HIS A 87 18.33 3.42 12.43
CA HIS A 87 17.05 2.82 12.04
C HIS A 87 16.18 3.78 11.24
N LEU A 88 16.15 5.05 11.64
CA LEU A 88 15.41 6.08 10.92
C LEU A 88 15.97 6.27 9.50
N LEU A 89 17.27 6.39 9.36
CA LEU A 89 17.92 6.52 8.05
C LEU A 89 17.65 5.31 7.15
N ASN A 90 17.81 4.09 7.67
CA ASN A 90 17.51 2.87 6.92
C ASN A 90 16.03 2.80 6.50
N HIS A 91 15.13 3.23 7.37
CA HIS A 91 13.70 3.27 7.06
C HIS A 91 13.37 4.32 6.00
N PHE A 92 13.97 5.52 6.09
CA PHE A 92 13.82 6.55 5.06
C PHE A 92 14.40 6.11 3.71
N GLU A 93 15.58 5.47 3.70
CA GLU A 93 16.14 4.93 2.47
C GLU A 93 15.26 3.86 1.84
N THR A 94 14.64 3.01 2.66
CA THR A 94 13.70 1.99 2.18
C THR A 94 12.44 2.64 1.60
N LEU A 95 11.83 3.58 2.32
CA LEU A 95 10.67 4.32 1.83
C LEU A 95 10.99 5.11 0.56
N GLN A 96 12.17 5.70 0.47
CA GLN A 96 12.61 6.44 -0.71
C GLN A 96 12.78 5.50 -1.91
N LYS A 97 13.40 4.33 -1.71
CA LYS A 97 13.51 3.29 -2.75
C LYS A 97 12.14 2.78 -3.20
N GLU A 98 11.21 2.55 -2.27
CA GLU A 98 9.83 2.16 -2.59
C GLU A 98 9.09 3.25 -3.35
N MET A 99 9.26 4.51 -2.97
CA MET A 99 8.66 5.65 -3.67
C MET A 99 9.23 5.83 -5.08
N ASP A 100 10.54 5.63 -5.25
CA ASP A 100 11.21 5.74 -6.54
C ASP A 100 10.88 4.54 -7.45
N ALA A 101 10.81 3.34 -6.88
CA ALA A 101 10.39 2.13 -7.60
C ALA A 101 8.92 2.21 -8.06
N ASN A 102 8.09 3.01 -7.40
CA ASN A 102 6.68 3.18 -7.73
C ASN A 102 6.38 4.33 -8.71
N ARG A 103 7.40 4.79 -9.46
CA ARG A 103 7.26 5.88 -10.43
C ARG A 103 7.72 5.46 -11.82
N LEU A 104 6.92 5.84 -12.82
CA LEU A 104 7.33 5.82 -14.21
C LEU A 104 8.02 7.15 -14.54
N VAL A 105 9.28 7.09 -14.98
CA VAL A 105 10.03 8.27 -15.43
C VAL A 105 10.09 8.26 -16.94
N VAL A 106 9.50 9.26 -17.58
CA VAL A 106 9.45 9.37 -19.05
C VAL A 106 9.68 10.80 -19.52
N ARG A 107 10.22 10.94 -20.73
CA ARG A 107 10.36 12.22 -21.39
C ARG A 107 9.18 12.49 -22.31
N GLY A 108 8.46 13.57 -22.05
CA GLY A 108 7.36 14.04 -22.88
C GLY A 108 7.82 14.60 -24.22
N THR A 109 6.90 14.74 -25.15
CA THR A 109 7.16 15.37 -26.46
C THR A 109 7.42 16.87 -26.36
N ASP A 110 7.05 17.48 -25.25
CA ASP A 110 7.31 18.87 -24.85
C ASP A 110 8.71 19.08 -24.25
N SER A 111 9.56 18.04 -24.29
CA SER A 111 10.91 18.00 -23.71
C SER A 111 10.98 17.98 -22.19
N SER A 112 9.85 17.97 -21.49
CA SER A 112 9.77 17.85 -20.03
C SER A 112 10.02 16.42 -19.59
N THR A 113 10.58 16.22 -18.38
CA THR A 113 10.68 14.92 -17.76
C THR A 113 9.55 14.78 -16.74
N TYR A 114 8.78 13.72 -16.89
CA TYR A 114 7.63 13.41 -16.05
C TYR A 114 7.96 12.28 -15.09
N TYR A 115 7.64 12.47 -13.81
CA TYR A 115 7.75 11.50 -12.72
C TYR A 115 6.35 11.10 -12.28
N ILE A 116 5.78 10.06 -12.90
CA ILE A 116 4.38 9.69 -12.75
C ILE A 116 4.29 8.52 -11.78
N ARG A 117 3.52 8.65 -10.71
CA ARG A 117 3.26 7.52 -9.82
C ARG A 117 2.41 6.48 -10.55
N HIS A 118 2.73 5.19 -10.36
CA HIS A 118 1.99 4.12 -11.02
C HIS A 118 0.49 4.16 -10.67
N GLU A 119 0.15 4.56 -9.46
CA GLU A 119 -1.24 4.70 -8.99
C GLU A 119 -2.01 5.83 -9.70
N ASP A 120 -1.33 6.83 -10.25
CA ASP A 120 -1.97 7.93 -10.98
C ASP A 120 -2.25 7.57 -12.45
N ILE A 121 -1.60 6.53 -12.98
CA ILE A 121 -1.78 6.09 -14.37
C ILE A 121 -3.06 5.25 -14.47
N LEU A 122 -3.96 5.68 -15.34
CA LEU A 122 -5.21 4.97 -15.66
C LEU A 122 -4.96 3.91 -16.74
N TYR A 123 -4.48 4.35 -17.88
CA TYR A 123 -4.13 3.51 -19.02
C TYR A 123 -3.14 4.21 -19.94
N VAL A 124 -2.54 3.47 -20.86
CA VAL A 124 -1.70 3.97 -21.94
C VAL A 124 -2.32 3.59 -23.27
N CYS A 125 -2.41 4.56 -24.19
CA CYS A 125 -2.88 4.33 -25.55
C CYS A 125 -1.71 4.47 -26.53
N GLY A 126 -1.48 3.44 -27.35
CA GLY A 126 -0.53 3.49 -28.45
C GLY A 126 -1.10 4.27 -29.62
N GLY A 127 -0.41 5.34 -29.99
CA GLY A 127 -0.76 6.19 -31.14
C GLY A 127 -0.17 5.72 -32.47
N LYS A 128 -0.33 6.53 -33.51
CA LYS A 128 0.34 6.30 -34.81
C LYS A 128 1.85 6.56 -34.68
N GLY A 129 2.66 5.66 -35.24
CA GLY A 129 4.12 5.78 -35.19
C GLY A 129 4.71 5.31 -33.85
N LYS A 130 5.72 6.02 -33.35
CA LYS A 130 6.44 5.70 -32.10
C LYS A 130 5.96 6.60 -30.93
N PHE A 131 4.67 6.90 -30.88
CA PHE A 131 4.09 7.73 -29.81
C PHE A 131 3.08 6.94 -29.00
N CYS A 132 3.05 7.19 -27.70
CA CYS A 132 2.00 6.75 -26.78
C CYS A 132 1.49 7.95 -25.99
N ASP A 133 0.22 7.89 -25.63
CA ASP A 133 -0.43 8.81 -24.73
C ASP A 133 -0.67 8.09 -23.40
N ILE A 134 -0.10 8.62 -22.33
CA ILE A 134 -0.26 8.13 -20.96
C ILE A 134 -1.37 8.95 -20.32
N TYR A 135 -2.47 8.32 -20.01
CA TYR A 135 -3.64 8.93 -19.35
C TYR A 135 -3.52 8.77 -17.84
N THR A 136 -3.52 9.89 -17.15
CA THR A 136 -3.42 9.97 -15.70
C THR A 136 -4.62 10.71 -15.11
N GLN A 137 -4.80 10.64 -13.79
CA GLN A 137 -5.82 11.42 -13.08
C GLN A 137 -5.67 12.94 -13.28
N ASN A 138 -4.46 13.41 -13.59
CA ASN A 138 -4.12 14.83 -13.71
C ASN A 138 -4.00 15.34 -15.16
N GLY A 139 -4.23 14.46 -16.16
CA GLY A 139 -4.14 14.81 -17.57
C GLY A 139 -3.42 13.77 -18.42
N THR A 140 -3.16 14.10 -19.66
CA THR A 140 -2.56 13.21 -20.65
C THR A 140 -1.14 13.66 -20.99
N ILE A 141 -0.20 12.73 -20.98
CA ILE A 141 1.21 12.97 -21.29
C ILE A 141 1.57 12.20 -22.56
N ARG A 142 1.98 12.90 -23.60
CA ARG A 142 2.45 12.28 -24.84
C ARG A 142 3.95 12.02 -24.80
N VAL A 143 4.33 10.76 -25.07
CA VAL A 143 5.73 10.32 -25.08
C VAL A 143 6.12 9.67 -26.40
N ARG A 144 7.40 9.76 -26.74
CA ARG A 144 7.95 9.12 -27.97
C ARG A 144 8.52 7.74 -27.63
N LEU A 145 7.64 6.83 -27.22
CA LEU A 145 7.95 5.45 -26.87
C LEU A 145 6.92 4.52 -27.51
N LEU A 146 7.33 3.28 -27.74
CA LEU A 146 6.40 2.21 -28.12
C LEU A 146 5.69 1.68 -26.86
N ILE A 147 4.46 1.21 -27.00
CA ILE A 147 3.68 0.66 -25.90
C ILE A 147 4.40 -0.52 -25.22
N GLU A 148 5.17 -1.32 -25.97
CA GLU A 148 6.00 -2.41 -25.43
C GLU A 148 7.15 -1.92 -24.55
N GLN A 149 7.71 -0.75 -24.86
CA GLN A 149 8.75 -0.15 -24.05
C GLN A 149 8.16 0.34 -22.73
N ILE A 150 7.00 0.99 -22.78
CA ILE A 150 6.29 1.45 -21.58
C ILE A 150 5.87 0.24 -20.71
N ARG A 151 5.38 -0.84 -21.33
CA ARG A 151 5.01 -2.06 -20.59
C ARG A 151 6.16 -2.63 -19.77
N LYS A 152 7.38 -2.62 -20.32
CA LYS A 152 8.58 -3.11 -19.62
C LYS A 152 9.02 -2.23 -18.44
N MET A 153 8.56 -0.99 -18.41
CA MET A 153 8.87 -0.02 -17.35
C MET A 153 7.79 0.00 -16.25
N LEU A 154 6.66 -0.64 -16.49
CA LEU A 154 5.52 -0.68 -15.58
C LEU A 154 5.40 -2.03 -14.89
N PRO A 155 4.90 -2.08 -13.64
CA PRO A 155 4.70 -3.33 -12.91
C PRO A 155 3.60 -4.20 -13.52
N GLU A 156 3.47 -5.43 -13.04
CA GLU A 156 2.56 -6.45 -13.58
C GLU A 156 1.08 -6.08 -13.52
N GLN A 157 0.69 -5.18 -12.61
CA GLN A 157 -0.67 -4.63 -12.54
C GLN A 157 -1.11 -3.88 -13.82
N PHE A 158 -0.18 -3.62 -14.75
CA PHE A 158 -0.49 -3.05 -16.05
C PHE A 158 -0.66 -4.16 -17.10
N TYR A 159 -1.91 -4.45 -17.41
CA TYR A 159 -2.30 -5.51 -18.33
C TYR A 159 -2.58 -4.99 -19.74
N ARG A 160 -2.33 -5.81 -20.76
CA ARG A 160 -2.52 -5.45 -22.18
C ARG A 160 -3.70 -6.19 -22.81
N PRO A 161 -4.93 -5.70 -22.70
CA PRO A 161 -6.12 -6.33 -23.28
C PRO A 161 -6.19 -6.20 -24.79
N HIS A 162 -5.57 -5.17 -25.37
CA HIS A 162 -5.60 -4.86 -26.79
C HIS A 162 -4.23 -4.42 -27.29
N ARG A 163 -3.95 -4.59 -28.60
CA ARG A 163 -2.65 -4.20 -29.21
C ARG A 163 -2.27 -2.74 -28.97
N SER A 164 -3.25 -1.87 -28.80
CA SER A 164 -3.06 -0.43 -28.65
C SER A 164 -3.31 0.08 -27.22
N TYR A 165 -3.66 -0.78 -26.28
CA TYR A 165 -3.97 -0.34 -24.92
C TYR A 165 -3.23 -1.16 -23.88
N LEU A 166 -2.77 -0.47 -22.85
CA LEU A 166 -2.21 -1.03 -21.62
C LEU A 166 -2.97 -0.41 -20.46
N VAL A 167 -3.67 -1.20 -19.66
CA VAL A 167 -4.57 -0.72 -18.59
C VAL A 167 -4.01 -1.02 -17.22
N ASN A 168 -4.19 -0.11 -16.28
CA ASN A 168 -3.97 -0.38 -14.86
C ASN A 168 -5.18 -1.13 -14.33
N VAL A 169 -5.02 -2.40 -13.95
CA VAL A 169 -6.14 -3.25 -13.50
C VAL A 169 -6.81 -2.67 -12.25
N LEU A 170 -6.07 -1.99 -11.37
CA LEU A 170 -6.59 -1.34 -10.17
C LEU A 170 -7.46 -0.11 -10.46
N LYS A 171 -7.49 0.36 -11.70
CA LYS A 171 -8.28 1.51 -12.17
C LYS A 171 -9.43 1.12 -13.09
N ILE A 172 -9.70 -0.18 -13.20
CA ILE A 172 -10.87 -0.69 -13.90
C ILE A 172 -12.10 -0.46 -13.00
N GLN A 173 -13.14 0.15 -13.57
CA GLN A 173 -14.42 0.32 -12.91
C GLN A 173 -15.35 -0.88 -13.15
N ASN A 174 -15.37 -1.36 -14.40
CA ASN A 174 -16.24 -2.45 -14.82
C ASN A 174 -15.62 -3.23 -15.99
N LEU A 175 -15.81 -4.54 -15.99
CA LEU A 175 -15.49 -5.43 -17.09
C LEU A 175 -16.81 -5.99 -17.64
N SER A 176 -17.22 -5.55 -18.80
CA SER A 176 -18.41 -6.02 -19.50
C SER A 176 -18.03 -6.78 -20.79
N ARG A 177 -19.03 -7.37 -21.45
CA ARG A 177 -18.77 -8.18 -22.63
C ARG A 177 -18.07 -7.40 -23.73
N TYR A 178 -16.78 -7.75 -23.95
CA TYR A 178 -15.86 -7.18 -24.95
C TYR A 178 -15.39 -5.73 -24.66
N GLU A 179 -15.61 -5.23 -23.47
CA GLU A 179 -15.26 -3.86 -23.08
C GLU A 179 -14.74 -3.78 -21.66
N ILE A 180 -13.74 -2.93 -21.44
CA ILE A 180 -13.26 -2.55 -20.12
C ILE A 180 -13.58 -1.09 -19.92
N GLN A 181 -14.35 -0.77 -18.88
CA GLN A 181 -14.62 0.60 -18.47
C GLN A 181 -13.62 1.03 -17.41
N MET A 182 -12.90 2.12 -17.68
CA MET A 182 -11.96 2.72 -16.75
C MET A 182 -12.66 3.69 -15.78
N GLN A 183 -12.01 4.06 -14.67
CA GLN A 183 -12.57 4.98 -13.67
C GLN A 183 -12.90 6.38 -14.21
N ASP A 184 -12.24 6.81 -15.29
CA ASP A 184 -12.52 8.08 -15.98
C ASP A 184 -13.69 7.98 -16.98
N GLY A 185 -14.35 6.83 -17.04
CA GLY A 185 -15.45 6.54 -17.98
C GLY A 185 -14.99 6.10 -19.37
N THR A 186 -13.71 6.05 -19.65
CA THR A 186 -13.19 5.59 -20.95
C THR A 186 -13.47 4.10 -21.13
N VAL A 187 -13.96 3.74 -22.33
CA VAL A 187 -14.24 2.36 -22.72
C VAL A 187 -13.13 1.85 -23.64
N ILE A 188 -12.50 0.77 -23.20
CA ILE A 188 -11.39 0.12 -23.93
C ILE A 188 -11.88 -1.19 -24.53
N PRO A 189 -11.79 -1.39 -25.86
CA PRO A 189 -12.29 -2.60 -26.50
C PRO A 189 -11.43 -3.81 -26.21
N VAL A 190 -12.07 -4.95 -25.97
CA VAL A 190 -11.42 -6.26 -25.84
C VAL A 190 -11.81 -7.13 -27.03
N PRO A 191 -10.84 -7.69 -27.77
CA PRO A 191 -11.15 -8.57 -28.89
C PRO A 191 -11.99 -9.78 -28.45
N PRO A 192 -13.11 -10.11 -29.13
CA PRO A 192 -14.00 -11.19 -28.70
C PRO A 192 -13.30 -12.53 -28.49
N LYS A 193 -12.35 -12.87 -29.37
CA LYS A 193 -11.58 -14.13 -29.28
C LYS A 193 -10.67 -14.22 -28.05
N LYS A 194 -10.34 -13.09 -27.42
CA LYS A 194 -9.46 -13.01 -26.23
C LYS A 194 -10.20 -12.69 -24.94
N TYR A 195 -11.50 -12.46 -25.03
CA TYR A 195 -12.25 -11.93 -23.87
C TYR A 195 -12.19 -12.84 -22.65
N ALA A 196 -12.39 -14.14 -22.82
CA ALA A 196 -12.33 -15.10 -21.71
C ALA A 196 -10.96 -15.07 -20.99
N GLN A 197 -9.87 -15.09 -21.78
CA GLN A 197 -8.51 -15.01 -21.24
C GLN A 197 -8.25 -13.67 -20.55
N VAL A 198 -8.68 -12.56 -21.15
CA VAL A 198 -8.53 -11.21 -20.57
C VAL A 198 -9.28 -11.08 -19.24
N SER A 199 -10.48 -11.66 -19.13
CA SER A 199 -11.28 -11.66 -17.91
C SER A 199 -10.57 -12.41 -16.79
N GLU A 200 -10.09 -13.63 -17.06
CA GLU A 200 -9.36 -14.47 -16.11
C GLU A 200 -8.04 -13.82 -15.65
N ASP A 201 -7.26 -13.28 -16.59
CA ASP A 201 -6.00 -12.59 -16.27
C ASP A 201 -6.22 -11.37 -15.38
N ILE A 202 -7.24 -10.55 -15.67
CA ILE A 202 -7.57 -9.35 -14.87
C ILE A 202 -8.03 -9.77 -13.46
N GLU A 203 -8.90 -10.77 -13.34
CA GLU A 203 -9.36 -11.27 -12.04
C GLU A 203 -8.20 -11.78 -11.17
N THR A 204 -7.28 -12.52 -11.79
CA THR A 204 -6.06 -13.01 -11.11
C THR A 204 -5.19 -11.85 -10.63
N LEU A 205 -4.89 -10.89 -11.50
CA LEU A 205 -4.07 -9.73 -11.14
C LEU A 205 -4.70 -8.86 -10.05
N MET A 206 -6.04 -8.74 -10.04
CA MET A 206 -6.75 -8.04 -8.97
C MET A 206 -6.64 -8.80 -7.64
N ALA A 207 -6.80 -10.12 -7.65
CA ALA A 207 -6.68 -10.96 -6.46
C ALA A 207 -5.26 -10.88 -5.85
N ASP A 208 -4.22 -10.99 -6.67
CA ASP A 208 -2.82 -10.87 -6.25
C ASP A 208 -2.50 -9.48 -5.67
N SER A 209 -3.08 -8.44 -6.25
CA SER A 209 -2.89 -7.07 -5.79
C SER A 209 -3.54 -6.82 -4.43
N ILE A 210 -4.65 -7.48 -4.12
CA ILE A 210 -5.32 -7.41 -2.80
C ILE A 210 -4.51 -8.15 -1.74
N GLN A 211 -3.93 -9.31 -2.07
CA GLN A 211 -3.11 -10.10 -1.14
C GLN A 211 -1.77 -9.43 -0.81
N ASN A 212 -1.18 -8.71 -1.75
CA ASN A 212 0.08 -7.97 -1.58
C ASN A 212 -0.10 -6.55 -1.01
N SER A 213 -1.33 -6.10 -0.78
CA SER A 213 -1.59 -4.85 -0.08
C SER A 213 -1.20 -4.98 1.39
N PRO A 214 -0.41 -4.05 1.97
CA PRO A 214 0.05 -4.14 3.36
C PRO A 214 -1.06 -3.96 4.41
N VAL A 215 -2.31 -3.79 3.99
CA VAL A 215 -3.47 -3.70 4.86
C VAL A 215 -4.26 -5.00 4.75
N LYS A 216 -3.97 -5.97 5.64
CA LYS A 216 -4.89 -7.09 5.84
C LYS A 216 -6.23 -6.55 6.32
N PRO A 217 -7.37 -6.96 5.72
CA PRO A 217 -8.68 -6.63 6.25
C PRO A 217 -8.76 -7.12 7.70
N ILE A 218 -9.32 -6.29 8.56
CA ILE A 218 -9.73 -6.71 9.91
C ILE A 218 -10.81 -7.78 9.68
N GLU A 219 -10.49 -9.05 9.91
CA GLU A 219 -11.49 -10.09 9.99
C GLU A 219 -12.51 -9.67 11.05
N GLN A 220 -13.72 -9.37 10.63
CA GLN A 220 -14.82 -9.16 11.55
C GLN A 220 -15.05 -10.49 12.27
N PRO A 221 -15.08 -10.52 13.60
CA PRO A 221 -15.43 -11.74 14.33
C PRO A 221 -16.84 -12.13 13.91
N GLY A 222 -16.96 -13.32 13.34
CA GLY A 222 -18.24 -13.93 12.95
C GLY A 222 -19.25 -13.87 14.10
N THR A 223 -20.46 -13.57 13.73
CA THR A 223 -21.69 -13.54 14.51
C THR A 223 -21.91 -14.80 15.34
#